data_bd1dc487535d619052b88e4ab55e4fc5
#
_entry.id   bd1dc487535d619052b88e4ab55e4fc5
#
_cell.length_a   1.000
_cell.length_b   1.000
_cell.length_c   1.000
_cell.angle_alpha   90.00
_cell.angle_beta   90.00
_cell.angle_gamma   90.00
#
_symmetry.space_group_name_H-M   'P 1'
#
loop_
_entity.id
_entity.type
_entity.pdbx_description
1 polymer ?
#
loop_
_entity_poly.entity_id
_entity_poly.type
_entity_poly.pdbx_seq_one_letter_code
_entity_poly.pdbx_strand_id
1 'polypeptide(L)'
;MSLLENLSTTLSYSAESVAHFSELIDIQWIEASLTKTGKASIRKRKLPAEQVVWLVIGLALFRNQPIWYVVQQLDLVQGESNYCYPSATVQARQRLGQEPLAELFRTLSQSWLEGSLVKQEKYQDLQVFAVDGVIWAMPHTPDNFSHFGSSKGKAASATWPQARAVCLMNTQSHELIDAQLGDMSQGELTLAHRLSVPHDSITLFDRAYFSADFLMSWQEKAENSHWLMRAKDNLRYEVIEKYGQGDYLIQMPVSARAQKLNPTLGQTWQARLMEVEHEGKKRRYITSLINKEKYPKKTLVTLYIQRWEIELGFREIKSSLQEGMMLRSKLPELVYQEIWGVLIAYNLIRRQ
;
A
#
# COMPACT_ATOMS: atom_id res chain seq x y z
N MET A 1 -6.68 -19.90 -2.43
CA MET A 1 -6.95 -19.69 -3.88
C MET A 1 -6.00 -18.63 -4.40
N SER A 2 -5.54 -18.75 -5.64
CA SER A 2 -4.72 -17.69 -6.24
C SER A 2 -5.57 -16.47 -6.57
N LEU A 3 -4.96 -15.27 -6.64
CA LEU A 3 -5.68 -14.06 -7.05
C LEU A 3 -6.37 -14.22 -8.42
N LEU A 4 -5.72 -14.97 -9.34
CA LEU A 4 -6.28 -15.26 -10.68
C LEU A 4 -7.52 -16.14 -10.62
N GLU A 5 -7.57 -17.12 -9.72
CA GLU A 5 -8.76 -17.96 -9.53
C GLU A 5 -9.90 -17.12 -8.96
N ASN A 6 -9.65 -16.32 -7.93
CA ASN A 6 -10.64 -15.42 -7.36
C ASN A 6 -11.12 -14.38 -8.38
N LEU A 7 -10.22 -13.77 -9.14
CA LEU A 7 -10.54 -12.82 -10.20
C LEU A 7 -11.36 -13.48 -11.32
N SER A 8 -10.97 -14.68 -11.77
CA SER A 8 -11.70 -15.45 -12.79
C SER A 8 -13.10 -15.80 -12.32
N THR A 9 -13.25 -16.24 -11.08
CA THR A 9 -14.54 -16.51 -10.46
C THR A 9 -15.38 -15.24 -10.40
N THR A 10 -14.80 -14.13 -9.95
CA THR A 10 -15.46 -12.81 -9.90
C THR A 10 -15.93 -12.32 -11.26
N LEU A 11 -15.10 -12.43 -12.29
CA LEU A 11 -15.43 -11.94 -13.63
C LEU A 11 -16.39 -12.85 -14.40
N SER A 12 -16.50 -14.13 -14.04
CA SER A 12 -17.46 -15.06 -14.64
C SER A 12 -18.90 -14.88 -14.13
N TYR A 13 -19.07 -14.28 -12.97
CA TYR A 13 -20.38 -13.92 -12.41
C TYR A 13 -20.74 -12.49 -12.76
N SER A 14 -21.51 -12.22 -13.79
CA SER A 14 -21.96 -10.89 -14.28
C SER A 14 -22.57 -9.98 -13.17
N ALA A 15 -23.80 -9.59 -13.17
CA ALA A 15 -24.43 -8.70 -12.17
C ALA A 15 -24.38 -9.23 -10.70
N GLU A 16 -24.32 -10.55 -10.50
CA GLU A 16 -24.21 -11.17 -9.17
C GLU A 16 -22.86 -10.86 -8.47
N SER A 17 -21.79 -10.60 -9.23
CA SER A 17 -20.47 -10.31 -8.66
C SER A 17 -20.44 -8.99 -7.89
N VAL A 18 -21.16 -7.99 -8.36
CA VAL A 18 -21.22 -6.69 -7.68
C VAL A 18 -22.09 -6.76 -6.44
N ALA A 19 -23.19 -7.54 -6.49
CA ALA A 19 -23.98 -7.84 -5.30
C ALA A 19 -23.07 -8.50 -4.24
N HIS A 20 -22.20 -9.43 -4.65
CA HIS A 20 -21.26 -10.07 -3.74
C HIS A 20 -20.22 -9.11 -3.16
N PHE A 21 -19.67 -8.19 -3.97
CA PHE A 21 -18.78 -7.14 -3.45
C PHE A 21 -19.50 -6.15 -2.53
N SER A 22 -20.78 -5.90 -2.77
CA SER A 22 -21.59 -5.06 -1.88
C SER A 22 -21.83 -5.69 -0.51
N GLU A 23 -21.72 -7.01 -0.38
CA GLU A 23 -21.71 -7.70 0.92
C GLU A 23 -20.41 -7.47 1.70
N LEU A 24 -19.30 -7.23 1.02
CA LEU A 24 -17.99 -6.96 1.63
C LEU A 24 -17.78 -5.48 2.01
N ILE A 25 -18.53 -4.57 1.39
CA ILE A 25 -18.47 -3.13 1.68
C ILE A 25 -19.85 -2.68 2.20
N ASP A 26 -19.93 -2.42 3.49
CA ASP A 26 -21.11 -1.79 4.06
C ASP A 26 -21.33 -0.41 3.40
N ILE A 27 -22.54 -0.17 2.89
CA ILE A 27 -22.92 1.10 2.28
C ILE A 27 -22.68 2.28 3.23
N GLN A 28 -22.79 2.07 4.53
CA GLN A 28 -22.55 3.07 5.55
C GLN A 28 -21.09 3.56 5.53
N TRP A 29 -20.12 2.72 5.17
CA TRP A 29 -18.71 3.13 5.03
C TRP A 29 -18.50 4.04 3.82
N ILE A 30 -19.22 3.78 2.73
CA ILE A 30 -19.21 4.67 1.56
C ILE A 30 -19.82 6.02 1.94
N GLU A 31 -21.00 6.03 2.56
CA GLU A 31 -21.70 7.23 3.01
C GLU A 31 -20.87 8.04 4.01
N ALA A 32 -20.25 7.37 4.99
CA ALA A 32 -19.37 7.99 5.96
C ALA A 32 -18.14 8.64 5.28
N SER A 33 -17.51 7.96 4.32
CA SER A 33 -16.38 8.48 3.57
C SER A 33 -16.76 9.70 2.73
N LEU A 34 -17.92 9.66 2.08
CA LEU A 34 -18.46 10.79 1.32
C LEU A 34 -18.79 11.98 2.22
N THR A 35 -19.40 11.75 3.38
CA THR A 35 -19.74 12.77 4.35
C THR A 35 -18.51 13.43 4.93
N LYS A 36 -17.53 12.61 5.38
CA LYS A 36 -16.28 13.09 5.96
C LYS A 36 -15.47 13.96 4.99
N THR A 37 -15.55 13.66 3.71
CA THR A 37 -14.83 14.39 2.65
C THR A 37 -15.67 15.51 2.01
N GLY A 38 -16.91 15.74 2.45
CA GLY A 38 -17.78 16.78 1.91
C GLY A 38 -18.28 16.52 0.50
N LYS A 39 -18.32 15.24 0.10
CA LYS A 39 -18.71 14.81 -1.27
C LYS A 39 -20.05 14.09 -1.33
N ALA A 40 -20.77 13.98 -0.23
CA ALA A 40 -22.11 13.39 -0.19
C ALA A 40 -23.07 14.10 -1.17
N SER A 41 -23.92 13.33 -1.85
CA SER A 41 -24.85 13.84 -2.84
C SER A 41 -26.01 14.59 -2.20
N ILE A 42 -26.06 15.91 -2.37
CA ILE A 42 -27.18 16.76 -1.91
C ILE A 42 -28.35 16.75 -2.90
N ARG A 43 -28.07 16.56 -4.19
CA ARG A 43 -29.07 16.58 -5.27
C ARG A 43 -29.25 15.20 -5.90
N LYS A 44 -30.50 14.82 -6.20
CA LYS A 44 -30.79 13.63 -7.03
C LYS A 44 -30.18 13.80 -8.40
N ARG A 45 -29.18 13.00 -8.73
CA ARG A 45 -28.50 12.95 -10.04
C ARG A 45 -28.64 11.56 -10.61
N LYS A 46 -28.53 11.41 -11.94
CA LYS A 46 -28.53 10.10 -12.61
C LYS A 46 -27.36 9.20 -12.09
N LEU A 47 -26.24 9.81 -11.71
CA LEU A 47 -25.06 9.12 -11.15
C LEU A 47 -24.64 9.86 -9.87
N PRO A 48 -25.22 9.51 -8.70
CA PRO A 48 -24.85 10.09 -7.40
C PRO A 48 -23.48 9.61 -6.95
N ALA A 49 -22.91 10.24 -5.90
CA ALA A 49 -21.54 10.02 -5.46
C ALA A 49 -21.29 8.57 -5.05
N GLU A 50 -22.22 7.93 -4.39
CA GLU A 50 -22.18 6.53 -3.96
C GLU A 50 -21.98 5.60 -5.17
N GLN A 51 -22.72 5.84 -6.24
CA GLN A 51 -22.61 5.06 -7.47
C GLN A 51 -21.29 5.33 -8.21
N VAL A 52 -20.74 6.54 -8.09
CA VAL A 52 -19.41 6.86 -8.65
C VAL A 52 -18.29 6.14 -7.91
N VAL A 53 -18.40 5.92 -6.60
CA VAL A 53 -17.46 5.09 -5.84
C VAL A 53 -17.45 3.67 -6.43
N TRP A 54 -18.61 3.05 -6.59
CA TRP A 54 -18.72 1.73 -7.21
C TRP A 54 -18.20 1.71 -8.65
N LEU A 55 -18.48 2.76 -9.44
CA LEU A 55 -17.93 2.88 -10.79
C LEU A 55 -16.40 2.82 -10.77
N VAL A 56 -15.73 3.53 -9.87
CA VAL A 56 -14.26 3.57 -9.83
C VAL A 56 -13.69 2.19 -9.43
N ILE A 57 -14.30 1.51 -8.47
CA ILE A 57 -13.93 0.15 -8.09
C ILE A 57 -14.16 -0.80 -9.28
N GLY A 58 -15.31 -0.72 -9.93
CA GLY A 58 -15.63 -1.53 -11.12
C GLY A 58 -14.67 -1.28 -12.29
N LEU A 59 -14.20 -0.06 -12.49
CA LEU A 59 -13.19 0.25 -13.52
C LEU A 59 -11.85 -0.43 -13.27
N ALA A 60 -11.52 -0.76 -12.02
CA ALA A 60 -10.35 -1.56 -11.69
C ALA A 60 -10.58 -3.06 -11.94
N LEU A 61 -11.78 -3.56 -11.63
CA LEU A 61 -12.16 -4.97 -11.83
C LEU A 61 -12.36 -5.30 -13.32
N PHE A 62 -13.04 -4.42 -14.06
CA PHE A 62 -13.31 -4.59 -15.49
C PHE A 62 -12.33 -3.77 -16.35
N ARG A 63 -11.05 -4.06 -16.19
CA ARG A 63 -9.97 -3.24 -16.73
C ARG A 63 -10.03 -3.05 -18.24
N ASN A 64 -10.39 -4.10 -19.00
CA ASN A 64 -10.46 -4.12 -20.46
C ASN A 64 -11.75 -3.53 -21.01
N GLN A 65 -12.72 -3.23 -20.15
CA GLN A 65 -14.03 -2.76 -20.60
C GLN A 65 -14.09 -1.22 -20.68
N PRO A 66 -14.83 -0.67 -21.65
CA PRO A 66 -15.08 0.76 -21.70
C PRO A 66 -15.96 1.21 -20.52
N ILE A 67 -15.84 2.48 -20.12
CA ILE A 67 -16.55 3.04 -18.94
C ILE A 67 -18.06 2.81 -19.00
N TRP A 68 -18.68 3.00 -20.18
CA TRP A 68 -20.11 2.83 -20.34
C TRP A 68 -20.57 1.39 -20.12
N TYR A 69 -19.75 0.40 -20.49
CA TYR A 69 -20.01 -1.02 -20.22
C TYR A 69 -20.02 -1.29 -18.71
N VAL A 70 -19.04 -0.76 -17.98
CA VAL A 70 -18.96 -0.92 -16.51
C VAL A 70 -20.18 -0.29 -15.84
N VAL A 71 -20.59 0.91 -16.28
CA VAL A 71 -21.81 1.59 -15.78
C VAL A 71 -23.06 0.71 -15.94
N GLN A 72 -23.20 0.05 -17.09
CA GLN A 72 -24.35 -0.83 -17.37
C GLN A 72 -24.29 -2.13 -16.58
N GLN A 73 -23.12 -2.78 -16.52
CA GLN A 73 -22.93 -4.03 -15.80
C GLN A 73 -23.22 -3.88 -14.30
N LEU A 74 -22.90 -2.73 -13.73
CA LEU A 74 -23.11 -2.44 -12.31
C LEU A 74 -24.48 -1.80 -12.03
N ASP A 75 -25.33 -1.60 -13.04
CA ASP A 75 -26.64 -0.93 -12.93
C ASP A 75 -26.58 0.38 -12.11
N LEU A 76 -25.57 1.22 -12.42
CA LEU A 76 -25.27 2.41 -11.62
C LEU A 76 -26.14 3.63 -11.92
N VAL A 77 -26.93 3.61 -12.98
CA VAL A 77 -27.74 4.76 -13.39
C VAL A 77 -29.11 4.74 -12.74
N GLN A 78 -29.43 5.78 -11.98
CA GLN A 78 -30.74 5.94 -11.38
C GLN A 78 -31.76 6.59 -12.34
N GLY A 79 -32.99 6.06 -12.41
CA GLY A 79 -34.11 6.60 -13.18
C GLY A 79 -34.57 5.67 -14.31
N GLU A 80 -35.59 6.09 -15.08
CA GLU A 80 -36.23 5.29 -16.13
C GLU A 80 -35.32 4.94 -17.33
N SER A 81 -34.22 5.65 -17.51
CA SER A 81 -33.24 5.45 -18.58
C SER A 81 -31.91 4.97 -18.02
N ASN A 82 -31.55 3.71 -18.27
CA ASN A 82 -30.24 3.11 -17.89
C ASN A 82 -29.06 3.64 -18.72
N TYR A 83 -29.24 4.77 -19.41
CA TYR A 83 -28.18 5.36 -20.24
C TYR A 83 -27.56 6.59 -19.60
N CYS A 84 -26.23 6.57 -19.46
CA CYS A 84 -25.43 7.71 -19.07
C CYS A 84 -24.37 8.02 -20.12
N TYR A 85 -24.31 9.27 -20.57
CA TYR A 85 -23.28 9.69 -21.54
C TYR A 85 -21.87 9.53 -20.96
N PRO A 86 -20.90 9.07 -21.75
CA PRO A 86 -19.49 8.93 -21.26
C PRO A 86 -18.93 10.22 -20.65
N SER A 87 -19.28 11.38 -21.21
CA SER A 87 -18.87 12.68 -20.64
C SER A 87 -19.45 12.93 -19.24
N ALA A 88 -20.67 12.50 -18.98
CA ALA A 88 -21.32 12.66 -17.67
C ALA A 88 -20.66 11.78 -16.61
N THR A 89 -20.17 10.58 -16.97
CA THR A 89 -19.41 9.72 -16.06
C THR A 89 -18.06 10.33 -15.70
N VAL A 90 -17.34 10.90 -16.67
CA VAL A 90 -16.08 11.62 -16.41
C VAL A 90 -16.31 12.81 -15.48
N GLN A 91 -17.33 13.64 -15.75
CA GLN A 91 -17.70 14.76 -14.90
C GLN A 91 -18.12 14.32 -13.49
N ALA A 92 -18.81 13.18 -13.37
CA ALA A 92 -19.18 12.63 -12.06
C ALA A 92 -17.95 12.20 -11.26
N ARG A 93 -16.98 11.54 -11.90
CA ARG A 93 -15.70 11.21 -11.29
C ARG A 93 -14.90 12.46 -10.87
N GLN A 94 -14.85 13.50 -11.70
CA GLN A 94 -14.19 14.76 -11.35
C GLN A 94 -14.83 15.44 -10.13
N ARG A 95 -16.17 15.43 -10.04
CA ARG A 95 -16.87 15.98 -8.85
C ARG A 95 -16.60 15.19 -7.58
N LEU A 96 -16.49 13.86 -7.69
CA LEU A 96 -16.18 12.99 -6.55
C LEU A 96 -14.80 13.31 -5.99
N GLY A 97 -13.79 13.45 -6.85
CA GLY A 97 -12.39 13.56 -6.43
C GLY A 97 -11.81 12.24 -5.95
N GLN A 98 -10.62 12.28 -5.39
CA GLN A 98 -9.94 11.08 -4.89
C GLN A 98 -10.16 10.83 -3.39
N GLU A 99 -10.48 11.87 -2.62
CA GLU A 99 -10.51 11.86 -1.16
C GLU A 99 -11.49 10.81 -0.60
N PRO A 100 -12.72 10.66 -1.14
CA PRO A 100 -13.65 9.64 -0.63
C PRO A 100 -13.12 8.21 -0.79
N LEU A 101 -12.41 7.93 -1.88
CA LEU A 101 -11.83 6.60 -2.11
C LEU A 101 -10.63 6.35 -1.21
N ALA A 102 -9.79 7.35 -0.98
CA ALA A 102 -8.69 7.28 -0.02
C ALA A 102 -9.20 7.02 1.40
N GLU A 103 -10.29 7.70 1.80
CA GLU A 103 -10.92 7.51 3.10
C GLU A 103 -11.58 6.13 3.20
N LEU A 104 -12.31 5.71 2.17
CA LEU A 104 -12.93 4.39 2.12
C LEU A 104 -11.87 3.28 2.22
N PHE A 105 -10.76 3.40 1.49
CA PHE A 105 -9.67 2.44 1.57
C PHE A 105 -9.15 2.29 3.00
N ARG A 106 -8.91 3.40 3.72
CA ARG A 106 -8.43 3.37 5.10
C ARG A 106 -9.46 2.73 6.05
N THR A 107 -10.74 3.11 5.91
CA THR A 107 -11.83 2.57 6.73
C THR A 107 -11.95 1.06 6.54
N LEU A 108 -11.96 0.58 5.29
CA LEU A 108 -12.03 -0.83 4.96
C LEU A 108 -10.82 -1.59 5.53
N SER A 109 -9.61 -1.10 5.25
CA SER A 109 -8.37 -1.76 5.67
C SER A 109 -8.26 -1.85 7.20
N GLN A 110 -8.67 -0.81 7.92
CA GLN A 110 -8.66 -0.81 9.38
C GLN A 110 -9.70 -1.79 9.94
N SER A 111 -10.93 -1.73 9.47
CA SER A 111 -11.99 -2.65 9.91
C SER A 111 -11.65 -4.11 9.62
N TRP A 112 -11.03 -4.35 8.47
CA TRP A 112 -10.63 -5.71 8.08
C TRP A 112 -9.42 -6.20 8.87
N LEU A 113 -8.47 -5.34 9.17
CA LEU A 113 -7.36 -5.68 10.06
C LEU A 113 -7.87 -6.13 11.43
N GLU A 114 -8.76 -5.35 12.05
CA GLU A 114 -9.35 -5.68 13.35
C GLU A 114 -10.10 -7.02 13.31
N GLY A 115 -10.87 -7.29 12.26
CA GLY A 115 -11.58 -8.57 12.06
C GLY A 115 -10.69 -9.77 11.76
N SER A 116 -9.49 -9.55 11.21
CA SER A 116 -8.52 -10.57 10.85
C SER A 116 -7.58 -10.95 12.00
N LEU A 117 -7.43 -10.09 13.00
CA LEU A 117 -6.49 -10.26 14.13
C LEU A 117 -6.62 -11.60 14.87
N VAL A 118 -7.82 -12.18 14.86
CA VAL A 118 -8.12 -13.43 15.58
C VAL A 118 -7.67 -14.68 14.82
N LYS A 119 -7.45 -14.61 13.52
CA LYS A 119 -7.24 -15.79 12.64
C LYS A 119 -5.84 -15.91 12.04
N GLN A 120 -4.97 -14.88 12.17
CA GLN A 120 -3.66 -14.88 11.53
C GLN A 120 -2.58 -15.45 12.44
N GLU A 121 -1.65 -16.21 11.85
CA GLU A 121 -0.44 -16.63 12.55
C GLU A 121 0.43 -15.41 12.88
N LYS A 122 0.81 -15.30 14.15
CA LYS A 122 1.70 -14.25 14.64
C LYS A 122 3.12 -14.77 14.77
N TYR A 123 4.10 -13.93 14.51
CA TYR A 123 5.45 -14.20 14.92
C TYR A 123 5.60 -13.85 16.42
N GLN A 124 5.60 -14.84 17.25
CA GLN A 124 5.36 -14.68 18.69
C GLN A 124 4.01 -13.97 18.92
N ASP A 125 4.00 -12.76 19.45
CA ASP A 125 2.79 -11.96 19.66
C ASP A 125 2.62 -10.87 18.59
N LEU A 126 3.50 -10.83 17.57
CA LEU A 126 3.57 -9.75 16.57
C LEU A 126 2.96 -10.16 15.24
N GLN A 127 2.13 -9.31 14.67
CA GLN A 127 1.71 -9.42 13.28
C GLN A 127 2.83 -9.01 12.34
N VAL A 128 2.91 -9.66 11.18
CA VAL A 128 4.00 -9.45 10.23
C VAL A 128 3.51 -8.63 9.03
N PHE A 129 4.15 -7.51 8.82
CA PHE A 129 3.89 -6.62 7.68
C PHE A 129 5.15 -6.41 6.86
N ALA A 130 4.96 -5.96 5.62
CA ALA A 130 6.03 -5.47 4.76
C ALA A 130 5.67 -4.10 4.18
N VAL A 131 6.69 -3.26 3.95
CA VAL A 131 6.55 -1.97 3.27
C VAL A 131 7.41 -1.97 2.03
N ASP A 132 6.82 -1.56 0.91
CA ASP A 132 7.55 -1.35 -0.33
C ASP A 132 6.85 -0.32 -1.22
N GLY A 133 7.58 0.17 -2.23
CA GLY A 133 7.11 1.14 -3.20
C GLY A 133 6.70 0.50 -4.53
N VAL A 134 5.67 1.04 -5.15
CA VAL A 134 5.22 0.66 -6.49
C VAL A 134 5.02 1.90 -7.36
N ILE A 135 5.32 1.78 -8.65
CA ILE A 135 5.20 2.87 -9.63
C ILE A 135 4.23 2.46 -10.72
N TRP A 136 3.30 3.35 -11.09
CA TRP A 136 2.40 3.22 -12.23
C TRP A 136 2.68 4.27 -13.29
N ALA A 137 2.77 3.84 -14.54
CA ALA A 137 2.76 4.72 -15.69
C ALA A 137 1.33 5.12 -16.05
N MET A 138 1.19 6.29 -16.66
CA MET A 138 -0.10 6.84 -17.08
C MET A 138 0.02 7.57 -18.43
N PRO A 139 -1.10 7.94 -19.11
CA PRO A 139 -1.07 8.68 -20.36
C PRO A 139 -0.28 9.98 -20.25
N HIS A 140 0.53 10.25 -21.27
CA HIS A 140 1.32 11.45 -21.39
C HIS A 140 0.41 12.62 -21.82
N THR A 141 -0.23 13.25 -20.83
CA THR A 141 -0.91 14.53 -21.00
C THR A 141 -0.11 15.66 -20.36
N PRO A 142 -0.26 16.92 -20.79
CA PRO A 142 0.42 18.05 -20.15
C PRO A 142 0.16 18.10 -18.64
N ASP A 143 -1.08 17.89 -18.21
CA ASP A 143 -1.49 17.91 -16.81
C ASP A 143 -0.81 16.79 -16.00
N ASN A 144 -0.86 15.54 -16.50
CA ASN A 144 -0.21 14.41 -15.84
C ASN A 144 1.31 14.59 -15.78
N PHE A 145 1.94 15.05 -16.86
CA PHE A 145 3.38 15.24 -16.90
C PHE A 145 3.83 16.35 -15.95
N SER A 146 3.10 17.47 -15.95
CA SER A 146 3.39 18.61 -15.06
C SER A 146 3.23 18.24 -13.58
N HIS A 147 2.23 17.42 -13.24
CA HIS A 147 1.94 17.07 -11.86
C HIS A 147 2.84 15.94 -11.34
N PHE A 148 2.98 14.86 -12.10
CA PHE A 148 3.66 13.64 -11.61
C PHE A 148 5.14 13.60 -11.95
N GLY A 149 5.54 14.18 -13.06
CA GLY A 149 6.89 14.00 -13.60
C GLY A 149 7.16 12.56 -14.02
N SER A 150 8.44 12.24 -14.20
CA SER A 150 8.90 10.89 -14.56
C SER A 150 10.19 10.54 -13.81
N SER A 151 10.49 9.24 -13.70
CA SER A 151 11.75 8.78 -13.12
C SER A 151 12.92 9.23 -13.99
N LYS A 152 13.93 9.85 -13.37
CA LYS A 152 15.20 10.16 -14.02
C LYS A 152 16.09 8.92 -13.96
N GLY A 153 16.06 8.09 -15.00
CA GLY A 153 16.99 6.97 -15.16
C GLY A 153 18.40 7.45 -15.54
N LYS A 154 19.43 6.61 -15.31
CA LYS A 154 20.82 6.92 -15.67
C LYS A 154 21.05 7.06 -17.18
N ALA A 155 20.18 6.55 -18.03
CA ALA A 155 20.35 6.49 -19.49
C ALA A 155 19.27 7.23 -20.30
N ALA A 156 18.07 7.45 -19.75
CA ALA A 156 17.00 8.24 -20.37
C ALA A 156 15.94 8.58 -19.34
N SER A 157 15.27 9.73 -19.45
CA SER A 157 14.04 9.99 -18.70
C SER A 157 12.94 9.05 -19.20
N ALA A 158 12.12 8.52 -18.31
CA ALA A 158 10.94 7.75 -18.71
C ALA A 158 10.05 8.63 -19.61
N THR A 159 9.56 8.06 -20.71
CA THR A 159 8.73 8.79 -21.68
C THR A 159 7.35 9.13 -21.10
N TRP A 160 6.90 8.34 -20.14
CA TRP A 160 5.57 8.44 -19.54
C TRP A 160 5.63 9.01 -18.14
N PRO A 161 4.69 9.90 -17.76
CA PRO A 161 4.55 10.33 -16.37
C PRO A 161 4.21 9.15 -15.47
N GLN A 162 4.64 9.23 -14.22
CA GLN A 162 4.55 8.13 -13.26
C GLN A 162 4.07 8.61 -11.90
N ALA A 163 3.16 7.87 -11.29
CA ALA A 163 2.77 8.02 -9.88
C ALA A 163 3.45 6.94 -9.04
N ARG A 164 3.81 7.30 -7.82
CA ARG A 164 4.36 6.39 -6.82
C ARG A 164 3.33 6.12 -5.73
N ALA A 165 3.25 4.87 -5.29
CA ALA A 165 2.63 4.54 -4.03
C ALA A 165 3.65 3.82 -3.14
N VAL A 166 3.52 4.01 -1.83
CA VAL A 166 4.19 3.20 -0.82
C VAL A 166 3.10 2.57 0.02
N CYS A 167 3.12 1.24 0.11
CA CYS A 167 2.07 0.47 0.76
C CYS A 167 2.61 -0.31 1.96
N LEU A 168 1.76 -0.48 2.96
CA LEU A 168 1.92 -1.42 4.07
C LEU A 168 1.01 -2.61 3.80
N MET A 169 1.57 -3.82 3.72
CA MET A 169 0.88 -5.06 3.43
C MET A 169 1.03 -6.04 4.59
N ASN A 170 -0.03 -6.74 4.95
CA ASN A 170 0.06 -7.93 5.78
C ASN A 170 0.65 -9.09 4.94
N THR A 171 1.74 -9.71 5.40
CA THR A 171 2.48 -10.72 4.61
C THR A 171 1.76 -12.06 4.48
N GLN A 172 0.73 -12.32 5.26
CA GLN A 172 -0.03 -13.58 5.23
C GLN A 172 -1.29 -13.47 4.39
N SER A 173 -2.09 -12.42 4.62
CA SER A 173 -3.33 -12.22 3.86
C SER A 173 -3.09 -11.52 2.52
N HIS A 174 -1.95 -10.87 2.34
CA HIS A 174 -1.61 -9.95 1.25
C HIS A 174 -2.54 -8.72 1.17
N GLU A 175 -3.36 -8.48 2.18
CA GLU A 175 -4.16 -7.26 2.24
C GLU A 175 -3.28 -6.03 2.44
N LEU A 176 -3.55 -4.99 1.68
CA LEU A 176 -2.94 -3.68 1.86
C LEU A 176 -3.64 -2.94 3.00
N ILE A 177 -2.88 -2.63 4.05
CA ILE A 177 -3.43 -2.04 5.28
C ILE A 177 -3.41 -0.52 5.24
N ASP A 178 -2.38 0.06 4.62
CA ASP A 178 -2.30 1.49 4.35
C ASP A 178 -1.51 1.75 3.06
N ALA A 179 -1.74 2.89 2.46
CA ALA A 179 -1.03 3.34 1.27
C ALA A 179 -0.88 4.86 1.26
N GLN A 180 0.25 5.33 0.74
CA GLN A 180 0.51 6.75 0.51
C GLN A 180 0.87 6.97 -0.94
N LEU A 181 0.15 7.87 -1.61
CA LEU A 181 0.35 8.19 -3.01
C LEU A 181 1.14 9.49 -3.16
N GLY A 182 1.95 9.57 -4.19
CA GLY A 182 2.72 10.77 -4.50
C GLY A 182 3.19 10.82 -5.95
N ASP A 183 3.70 11.98 -6.31
CA ASP A 183 4.42 12.20 -7.57
C ASP A 183 5.88 11.72 -7.48
N MET A 184 6.62 11.77 -8.58
CA MET A 184 8.01 11.29 -8.64
C MET A 184 9.03 12.19 -7.93
N SER A 185 8.64 13.39 -7.48
CA SER A 185 9.49 14.27 -6.67
C SER A 185 9.54 13.79 -5.20
N GLN A 186 8.52 13.10 -4.75
CA GLN A 186 8.43 12.54 -3.41
C GLN A 186 9.14 11.18 -3.34
N GLY A 187 10.14 11.07 -2.45
CA GLY A 187 10.86 9.82 -2.22
C GLY A 187 10.00 8.80 -1.46
N GLU A 188 10.30 7.51 -1.64
CA GLU A 188 9.60 6.41 -0.94
C GLU A 188 9.65 6.57 0.59
N LEU A 189 10.80 6.97 1.11
CA LEU A 189 10.96 7.21 2.54
C LEU A 189 10.03 8.32 3.06
N THR A 190 9.83 9.38 2.26
CA THR A 190 8.92 10.49 2.60
C THR A 190 7.46 10.02 2.66
N LEU A 191 7.06 9.17 1.72
CA LEU A 191 5.72 8.58 1.71
C LEU A 191 5.56 7.57 2.84
N ALA A 192 6.56 6.73 3.10
CA ALA A 192 6.55 5.75 4.19
C ALA A 192 6.38 6.40 5.57
N HIS A 193 6.95 7.59 5.77
CA HIS A 193 6.74 8.34 7.02
C HIS A 193 5.27 8.68 7.30
N ARG A 194 4.40 8.69 6.29
CA ARG A 194 2.98 9.01 6.44
C ARG A 194 2.11 7.77 6.68
N LEU A 195 2.67 6.57 6.51
CA LEU A 195 1.94 5.33 6.79
C LEU A 195 1.56 5.23 8.26
N SER A 196 0.41 4.66 8.51
CA SER A 196 -0.01 4.19 9.83
C SER A 196 0.79 2.95 10.22
N VAL A 197 1.05 2.80 11.52
CA VAL A 197 1.80 1.65 12.04
C VAL A 197 0.85 0.85 12.93
N PRO A 198 0.65 -0.46 12.65
CA PRO A 198 -0.18 -1.29 13.50
C PRO A 198 0.48 -1.57 14.86
N HIS A 199 -0.33 -1.66 15.92
CA HIS A 199 0.11 -2.16 17.23
C HIS A 199 0.53 -3.63 17.15
N ASP A 200 1.33 -4.09 18.09
CA ASP A 200 1.77 -5.50 18.18
C ASP A 200 2.27 -6.03 16.83
N SER A 201 3.19 -5.31 16.20
CA SER A 201 3.61 -5.57 14.83
C SER A 201 5.11 -5.62 14.64
N ILE A 202 5.54 -6.37 13.62
CA ILE A 202 6.87 -6.29 13.05
C ILE A 202 6.77 -6.00 11.56
N THR A 203 7.43 -4.92 11.12
CA THR A 203 7.42 -4.51 9.72
C THR A 203 8.77 -4.82 9.06
N LEU A 204 8.70 -5.49 7.93
CA LEU A 204 9.84 -5.88 7.13
C LEU A 204 10.13 -4.81 6.08
N PHE A 205 11.34 -4.24 6.09
CA PHE A 205 11.77 -3.19 5.16
C PHE A 205 12.92 -3.64 4.28
N ASP A 206 12.98 -3.12 3.05
CA ASP A 206 14.21 -3.15 2.27
C ASP A 206 15.25 -2.19 2.88
N ARG A 207 16.53 -2.44 2.59
CA ARG A 207 17.67 -1.60 2.99
C ARG A 207 17.59 -0.15 2.52
N ALA A 208 16.78 0.16 1.50
CA ALA A 208 16.54 1.51 1.04
C ALA A 208 15.86 2.41 2.11
N TYR A 209 15.06 1.81 2.99
CA TYR A 209 14.37 2.51 4.07
C TYR A 209 15.26 2.78 5.29
N PHE A 210 16.55 2.45 5.25
CA PHE A 210 17.46 2.68 6.37
C PHE A 210 17.67 4.17 6.63
N SER A 211 17.04 4.67 7.67
CA SER A 211 17.20 6.01 8.25
C SER A 211 16.91 5.92 9.75
N ALA A 212 17.78 6.49 10.58
CA ALA A 212 17.57 6.52 12.04
C ALA A 212 16.26 7.26 12.38
N ASP A 213 16.01 8.41 11.75
CA ASP A 213 14.79 9.17 11.92
C ASP A 213 13.55 8.34 11.60
N PHE A 214 13.53 7.67 10.44
CA PHE A 214 12.40 6.85 10.01
C PHE A 214 12.15 5.66 10.95
N LEU A 215 13.19 4.88 11.26
CA LEU A 215 13.05 3.63 12.01
C LEU A 215 12.70 3.88 13.49
N MET A 216 13.22 4.94 14.09
CA MET A 216 12.86 5.33 15.44
C MET A 216 11.44 5.89 15.48
N SER A 217 11.09 6.81 14.57
CA SER A 217 9.72 7.31 14.47
C SER A 217 8.71 6.20 14.18
N TRP A 218 9.07 5.18 13.40
CA TRP A 218 8.20 4.03 13.13
C TRP A 218 7.86 3.28 14.42
N GLN A 219 8.87 3.05 15.25
CA GLN A 219 8.71 2.35 16.53
C GLN A 219 7.91 3.15 17.56
N GLU A 220 7.96 4.49 17.49
CA GLU A 220 7.25 5.39 18.41
C GLU A 220 5.78 5.58 18.04
N LYS A 221 5.38 5.32 16.79
CA LYS A 221 4.01 5.55 16.29
C LYS A 221 2.96 4.64 16.90
N ALA A 222 3.32 3.43 17.32
CA ALA A 222 2.38 2.47 17.85
C ALA A 222 3.02 1.62 18.95
N GLU A 223 2.21 1.19 19.91
CA GLU A 223 2.66 0.32 20.99
C GLU A 223 3.15 -1.02 20.43
N ASN A 224 4.28 -1.52 20.96
CA ASN A 224 4.90 -2.79 20.59
C ASN A 224 5.09 -2.95 19.08
N SER A 225 5.45 -1.84 18.40
CA SER A 225 5.75 -1.83 16.97
C SER A 225 7.26 -1.99 16.75
N HIS A 226 7.62 -2.91 15.89
CA HIS A 226 8.99 -3.28 15.61
C HIS A 226 9.29 -3.29 14.11
N TRP A 227 10.58 -3.34 13.78
CA TRP A 227 11.04 -3.44 12.40
C TRP A 227 12.19 -4.43 12.27
N LEU A 228 12.32 -5.00 11.07
CA LEU A 228 13.40 -5.88 10.66
C LEU A 228 13.78 -5.56 9.22
N MET A 229 15.09 -5.43 8.95
CA MET A 229 15.57 -5.12 7.62
C MET A 229 16.95 -5.68 7.34
N ARG A 230 17.34 -5.74 6.07
CA ARG A 230 18.70 -6.01 5.68
C ARG A 230 19.59 -4.80 5.96
N ALA A 231 20.71 -5.01 6.62
CA ALA A 231 21.68 -3.96 6.88
C ALA A 231 22.36 -3.48 5.60
N LYS A 232 22.77 -2.21 5.57
CA LYS A 232 23.64 -1.68 4.50
C LYS A 232 25.04 -2.26 4.64
N ASP A 233 25.73 -2.46 3.52
CA ASP A 233 27.07 -3.03 3.49
C ASP A 233 28.11 -2.13 4.20
N ASN A 234 27.88 -0.81 4.16
CA ASN A 234 28.71 0.22 4.79
C ASN A 234 28.17 0.71 6.15
N LEU A 235 27.41 -0.13 6.88
CA LEU A 235 26.87 0.22 8.18
C LEU A 235 28.00 0.50 9.17
N ARG A 236 27.98 1.66 9.83
CA ARG A 236 28.89 2.04 10.90
C ARG A 236 28.24 1.75 12.25
N TYR A 237 28.92 1.01 13.11
CA TYR A 237 28.41 0.64 14.42
C TYR A 237 29.54 0.27 15.38
N GLU A 238 29.23 0.31 16.66
CA GLU A 238 30.03 -0.25 17.74
C GLU A 238 29.26 -1.41 18.38
N VAL A 239 29.95 -2.48 18.73
CA VAL A 239 29.35 -3.61 19.45
C VAL A 239 29.29 -3.28 20.92
N ILE A 240 28.07 -3.24 21.49
CA ILE A 240 27.84 -3.02 22.91
C ILE A 240 27.89 -4.36 23.67
N GLU A 241 27.19 -5.36 23.13
CA GLU A 241 27.08 -6.68 23.75
C GLU A 241 27.07 -7.77 22.68
N LYS A 242 27.74 -8.89 22.97
CA LYS A 242 27.74 -10.08 22.12
C LYS A 242 26.69 -11.07 22.65
N TYR A 243 25.64 -11.30 21.89
CA TYR A 243 24.59 -12.27 22.23
C TYR A 243 24.94 -13.70 21.86
N GLY A 244 25.80 -13.88 20.85
CA GLY A 244 26.26 -15.17 20.36
C GLY A 244 27.09 -15.03 19.09
N GLN A 245 27.32 -16.13 18.39
CA GLN A 245 28.03 -16.08 17.10
C GLN A 245 27.23 -15.32 16.05
N GLY A 246 27.76 -14.19 15.58
CA GLY A 246 27.10 -13.34 14.61
C GLY A 246 25.78 -12.74 15.12
N ASP A 247 25.69 -12.42 16.40
CA ASP A 247 24.50 -11.85 17.02
C ASP A 247 24.93 -10.84 18.09
N TYR A 248 24.60 -9.56 17.89
CA TYR A 248 25.16 -8.46 18.66
C TYR A 248 24.10 -7.39 18.94
N LEU A 249 24.16 -6.81 20.14
CA LEU A 249 23.60 -5.48 20.38
C LEU A 249 24.61 -4.46 19.89
N ILE A 250 24.18 -3.57 19.01
CA ILE A 250 25.05 -2.54 18.42
C ILE A 250 24.52 -1.14 18.71
N GLN A 251 25.43 -0.18 18.74
CA GLN A 251 25.16 1.25 18.76
C GLN A 251 25.60 1.88 17.46
N MET A 252 24.76 2.68 16.88
CA MET A 252 25.01 3.36 15.60
C MET A 252 24.92 4.87 15.76
N PRO A 253 25.76 5.66 15.06
CA PRO A 253 25.63 7.10 15.05
C PRO A 253 24.38 7.54 14.29
N VAL A 254 23.69 8.56 14.78
CA VAL A 254 22.64 9.27 14.03
C VAL A 254 23.30 10.23 13.05
N SER A 255 22.92 10.17 11.78
CA SER A 255 23.49 11.05 10.76
C SER A 255 23.05 12.50 10.97
N ALA A 256 23.90 13.46 10.57
CA ALA A 256 23.55 14.88 10.62
C ALA A 256 22.25 15.21 9.85
N ARG A 257 21.98 14.49 8.76
CA ARG A 257 20.72 14.62 8.01
C ARG A 257 19.52 14.17 8.87
N ALA A 258 19.61 13.05 9.57
CA ALA A 258 18.53 12.55 10.43
C ALA A 258 18.29 13.53 11.59
N GLN A 259 19.33 14.05 12.24
CA GLN A 259 19.21 15.07 13.29
C GLN A 259 18.59 16.39 12.78
N LYS A 260 18.90 16.77 11.53
CA LYS A 260 18.26 17.96 10.92
C LYS A 260 16.78 17.75 10.65
N LEU A 261 16.35 16.54 10.27
CA LEU A 261 14.94 16.19 10.04
C LEU A 261 14.18 16.06 11.36
N ASN A 262 14.83 15.48 12.37
CA ASN A 262 14.27 15.29 13.70
C ASN A 262 15.31 15.69 14.78
N PRO A 263 15.28 16.94 15.27
CA PRO A 263 16.23 17.45 16.26
C PRO A 263 16.12 16.77 17.64
N THR A 264 15.05 16.01 17.91
CA THR A 264 14.86 15.28 19.17
C THR A 264 15.69 14.00 19.26
N LEU A 265 16.22 13.53 18.12
CA LEU A 265 17.06 12.33 18.08
C LEU A 265 18.37 12.55 18.83
N GLY A 266 18.72 11.58 19.66
CA GLY A 266 20.05 11.51 20.26
C GLY A 266 21.17 11.42 19.23
N GLN A 267 22.41 11.46 19.69
CA GLN A 267 23.58 11.30 18.81
C GLN A 267 23.77 9.85 18.33
N THR A 268 23.25 8.90 19.08
CA THR A 268 23.36 7.46 18.81
C THR A 268 22.02 6.77 19.07
N TRP A 269 21.86 5.59 18.47
CA TRP A 269 20.72 4.72 18.66
C TRP A 269 21.14 3.25 18.62
N GLN A 270 20.34 2.36 19.20
CA GLN A 270 20.67 0.96 19.34
C GLN A 270 19.78 0.08 18.46
N ALA A 271 20.35 -1.03 18.01
CA ALA A 271 19.63 -2.10 17.32
C ALA A 271 20.36 -3.43 17.52
N ARG A 272 19.70 -4.53 17.21
CA ARG A 272 20.33 -5.84 17.17
C ARG A 272 20.82 -6.12 15.76
N LEU A 273 22.08 -6.50 15.61
CA LEU A 273 22.71 -6.92 14.36
C LEU A 273 22.86 -8.44 14.35
N MET A 274 22.38 -9.06 13.29
CA MET A 274 22.48 -10.50 13.06
C MET A 274 23.26 -10.77 11.78
N GLU A 275 24.31 -11.57 11.86
CA GLU A 275 25.11 -12.03 10.73
C GLU A 275 24.85 -13.50 10.46
N VAL A 276 24.58 -13.85 9.22
CA VAL A 276 24.40 -15.23 8.76
C VAL A 276 25.22 -15.45 7.49
N GLU A 277 25.69 -16.65 7.30
CA GLU A 277 26.28 -17.08 6.05
C GLU A 277 25.24 -17.85 5.23
N HIS A 278 25.07 -17.45 4.00
CA HIS A 278 24.17 -18.11 3.05
C HIS A 278 24.86 -18.17 1.68
N GLU A 279 25.05 -19.38 1.18
CA GLU A 279 25.76 -19.64 -0.08
C GLU A 279 27.16 -19.00 -0.15
N GLY A 280 27.93 -19.10 0.95
CA GLY A 280 29.28 -18.52 1.06
C GLY A 280 29.32 -16.98 1.16
N LYS A 281 28.16 -16.31 1.25
CA LYS A 281 28.06 -14.86 1.39
C LYS A 281 27.55 -14.47 2.77
N LYS A 282 28.26 -13.57 3.42
CA LYS A 282 27.77 -12.97 4.68
C LYS A 282 26.61 -12.02 4.39
N ARG A 283 25.48 -12.27 5.04
CA ARG A 283 24.30 -11.39 5.01
C ARG A 283 24.08 -10.85 6.42
N ARG A 284 23.81 -9.54 6.51
CA ARG A 284 23.58 -8.85 7.78
C ARG A 284 22.16 -8.33 7.84
N TYR A 285 21.51 -8.49 8.99
CA TYR A 285 20.18 -7.99 9.28
C TYR A 285 20.23 -7.16 10.54
N ILE A 286 19.38 -6.14 10.63
CA ILE A 286 19.21 -5.31 11.82
C ILE A 286 17.74 -5.23 12.20
N THR A 287 17.47 -5.13 13.50
CA THR A 287 16.10 -5.09 14.03
C THR A 287 16.05 -4.33 15.36
N SER A 288 14.89 -3.78 15.67
CA SER A 288 14.55 -3.22 16.99
C SER A 288 14.27 -4.31 18.06
N LEU A 289 14.12 -5.58 17.68
CA LEU A 289 13.87 -6.69 18.58
C LEU A 289 15.18 -7.13 19.27
N ILE A 290 15.49 -6.51 20.39
CA ILE A 290 16.77 -6.74 21.13
C ILE A 290 16.74 -7.93 22.08
N ASN A 291 15.57 -8.42 22.51
CA ASN A 291 15.46 -9.57 23.39
C ASN A 291 15.76 -10.87 22.63
N LYS A 292 16.94 -11.45 22.84
CA LYS A 292 17.43 -12.64 22.13
C LYS A 292 16.73 -13.94 22.53
N GLU A 293 16.21 -14.02 23.75
CA GLU A 293 15.48 -15.19 24.26
C GLU A 293 14.09 -15.26 23.61
N LYS A 294 13.36 -14.15 23.63
CA LYS A 294 12.01 -14.07 23.02
C LYS A 294 12.06 -14.15 21.49
N TYR A 295 13.10 -13.60 20.87
CA TYR A 295 13.24 -13.50 19.42
C TYR A 295 14.53 -14.14 18.92
N PRO A 296 14.57 -15.47 18.71
CA PRO A 296 15.79 -16.15 18.28
C PRO A 296 16.26 -15.68 16.90
N LYS A 297 17.60 -15.51 16.73
CA LYS A 297 18.22 -15.05 15.48
C LYS A 297 17.75 -15.85 14.26
N LYS A 298 17.73 -17.19 14.36
CA LYS A 298 17.34 -18.07 13.23
C LYS A 298 15.93 -17.77 12.72
N THR A 299 14.97 -17.58 13.63
CA THR A 299 13.58 -17.33 13.26
C THR A 299 13.39 -15.94 12.66
N LEU A 300 14.09 -14.92 13.18
CA LEU A 300 14.07 -13.57 12.60
C LEU A 300 14.64 -13.52 11.18
N VAL A 301 15.75 -14.21 10.94
CA VAL A 301 16.34 -14.28 9.59
C VAL A 301 15.39 -15.00 8.61
N THR A 302 14.74 -16.07 9.06
CA THR A 302 13.71 -16.76 8.24
C THR A 302 12.50 -15.87 7.99
N LEU A 303 12.06 -15.13 9.02
CA LEU A 303 10.93 -14.21 8.91
C LEU A 303 11.17 -13.15 7.82
N TYR A 304 12.40 -12.65 7.68
CA TYR A 304 12.71 -11.63 6.69
C TYR A 304 12.43 -12.07 5.24
N ILE A 305 12.37 -13.36 4.97
CA ILE A 305 12.02 -13.88 3.63
C ILE A 305 10.60 -13.43 3.24
N GLN A 306 9.69 -13.30 4.20
CA GLN A 306 8.30 -12.83 3.95
C GLN A 306 8.23 -11.39 3.42
N ARG A 307 9.31 -10.62 3.46
CA ARG A 307 9.35 -9.31 2.79
C ARG A 307 9.01 -9.40 1.28
N TRP A 308 9.31 -10.52 0.65
CA TRP A 308 9.01 -10.71 -0.77
C TRP A 308 7.52 -10.81 -1.09
N GLU A 309 6.68 -11.06 -0.08
CA GLU A 309 5.22 -11.19 -0.28
C GLU A 309 4.60 -9.89 -0.81
N ILE A 310 5.11 -8.70 -0.39
CA ILE A 310 4.61 -7.44 -0.94
C ILE A 310 4.98 -7.26 -2.43
N GLU A 311 6.16 -7.74 -2.85
CA GLU A 311 6.54 -7.72 -4.27
C GLU A 311 5.65 -8.66 -5.10
N LEU A 312 5.26 -9.81 -4.53
CA LEU A 312 4.27 -10.71 -5.13
C LEU A 312 2.90 -10.03 -5.24
N GLY A 313 2.43 -9.37 -4.18
CA GLY A 313 1.18 -8.61 -4.20
C GLY A 313 1.17 -7.50 -5.27
N PHE A 314 2.25 -6.75 -5.42
CA PHE A 314 2.36 -5.77 -6.51
C PHE A 314 2.41 -6.41 -7.91
N ARG A 315 3.00 -7.59 -8.04
CA ARG A 315 2.95 -8.36 -9.28
C ARG A 315 1.53 -8.78 -9.60
N GLU A 316 0.77 -9.25 -8.63
CA GLU A 316 -0.64 -9.61 -8.80
C GLU A 316 -1.48 -8.41 -9.23
N ILE A 317 -1.30 -7.25 -8.60
CA ILE A 317 -1.97 -6.02 -9.01
C ILE A 317 -1.65 -5.69 -10.47
N LYS A 318 -0.36 -5.65 -10.83
CA LYS A 318 0.05 -5.24 -12.18
C LYS A 318 -0.26 -6.26 -13.26
N SER A 319 -0.04 -7.54 -13.00
CA SER A 319 -0.17 -8.58 -14.01
C SER A 319 -1.58 -9.15 -14.09
N SER A 320 -2.23 -9.36 -12.95
CA SER A 320 -3.54 -10.03 -12.90
C SER A 320 -4.68 -9.03 -12.91
N LEU A 321 -4.65 -8.04 -12.03
CA LEU A 321 -5.75 -7.06 -11.92
C LEU A 321 -5.69 -6.01 -13.04
N GLN A 322 -4.49 -5.50 -13.37
CA GLN A 322 -4.30 -4.49 -14.41
C GLN A 322 -3.87 -5.05 -15.77
N GLU A 323 -3.66 -6.36 -15.90
CA GLU A 323 -3.26 -7.04 -17.14
C GLU A 323 -2.04 -6.39 -17.83
N GLY A 324 -1.09 -5.89 -17.04
CA GLY A 324 0.09 -5.19 -17.55
C GLY A 324 -0.14 -3.80 -18.15
N MET A 325 -1.39 -3.30 -18.13
CA MET A 325 -1.74 -2.01 -18.72
C MET A 325 -1.37 -0.84 -17.79
N MET A 326 -1.01 0.30 -18.43
CA MET A 326 -0.87 1.57 -17.70
C MET A 326 -2.23 2.09 -17.23
N LEU A 327 -2.25 3.03 -16.29
CA LEU A 327 -3.46 3.75 -15.89
C LEU A 327 -4.11 4.44 -17.10
N ARG A 328 -5.43 4.63 -17.05
CA ARG A 328 -6.21 5.21 -18.18
C ARG A 328 -6.50 6.69 -18.04
N SER A 329 -6.41 7.20 -16.81
CA SER A 329 -6.85 8.55 -16.47
C SER A 329 -5.91 9.62 -17.02
N LYS A 330 -6.47 10.68 -17.58
CA LYS A 330 -5.75 11.77 -18.26
C LYS A 330 -5.57 13.02 -17.41
N LEU A 331 -6.16 13.05 -16.21
CA LEU A 331 -6.07 14.14 -15.25
C LEU A 331 -5.50 13.61 -13.93
N PRO A 332 -4.63 14.38 -13.25
CA PRO A 332 -3.93 13.93 -12.04
C PRO A 332 -4.88 13.42 -10.94
N GLU A 333 -5.95 14.13 -10.68
CA GLU A 333 -6.92 13.73 -9.64
C GLU A 333 -7.62 12.41 -9.99
N LEU A 334 -7.95 12.19 -11.25
CA LEU A 334 -8.53 10.94 -11.72
C LEU A 334 -7.52 9.78 -11.73
N VAL A 335 -6.23 10.08 -11.86
CA VAL A 335 -5.15 9.10 -11.72
C VAL A 335 -5.09 8.61 -10.27
N TYR A 336 -5.05 9.50 -9.29
CA TYR A 336 -5.09 9.12 -7.88
C TYR A 336 -6.36 8.32 -7.55
N GLN A 337 -7.51 8.80 -8.05
CA GLN A 337 -8.79 8.11 -7.89
C GLN A 337 -8.74 6.67 -8.46
N GLU A 338 -8.15 6.49 -9.65
CA GLU A 338 -7.98 5.19 -10.29
C GLU A 338 -7.07 4.27 -9.47
N ILE A 339 -5.97 4.79 -8.91
CA ILE A 339 -5.08 4.01 -8.03
C ILE A 339 -5.83 3.56 -6.78
N TRP A 340 -6.56 4.44 -6.10
CA TRP A 340 -7.36 4.04 -4.94
C TRP A 340 -8.38 2.97 -5.28
N GLY A 341 -9.04 3.08 -6.43
CA GLY A 341 -9.95 2.05 -6.93
C GLY A 341 -9.27 0.70 -7.13
N VAL A 342 -8.05 0.69 -7.67
CA VAL A 342 -7.24 -0.53 -7.85
C VAL A 342 -6.87 -1.15 -6.50
N LEU A 343 -6.45 -0.35 -5.50
CA LEU A 343 -6.08 -0.85 -4.18
C LEU A 343 -7.28 -1.43 -3.42
N ILE A 344 -8.45 -0.77 -3.52
CA ILE A 344 -9.71 -1.29 -2.93
C ILE A 344 -10.11 -2.59 -3.61
N ALA A 345 -10.12 -2.63 -4.95
CA ALA A 345 -10.49 -3.82 -5.71
C ALA A 345 -9.56 -5.01 -5.40
N TYR A 346 -8.25 -4.76 -5.26
CA TYR A 346 -7.28 -5.78 -4.86
C TYR A 346 -7.63 -6.38 -3.50
N ASN A 347 -7.86 -5.53 -2.49
CA ASN A 347 -8.21 -5.99 -1.16
C ASN A 347 -9.54 -6.77 -1.14
N LEU A 348 -10.53 -6.34 -1.92
CA LEU A 348 -11.81 -7.07 -2.05
C LEU A 348 -11.62 -8.49 -2.59
N ILE A 349 -10.77 -8.64 -3.62
CA ILE A 349 -10.48 -9.97 -4.20
C ILE A 349 -9.72 -10.83 -3.20
N ARG A 350 -8.84 -10.24 -2.38
CA ARG A 350 -8.09 -10.99 -1.36
C ARG A 350 -8.95 -11.51 -0.22
N ARG A 351 -10.07 -10.85 0.04
CA ARG A 351 -11.00 -11.26 1.11
C ARG A 351 -12.02 -12.32 0.71
N GLN A 352 -12.18 -12.61 -0.56
CA GLN A 352 -12.97 -13.73 -1.05
C GLN A 352 -12.29 -15.07 -0.80
#